data_5f38f272cbd24f61fb7686dc74281beb
#
_entry.id   5f38f272cbd24f61fb7686dc74281beb
#
_cell.length_a   1.000
_cell.length_b   1.000
_cell.length_c   1.000
_cell.angle_alpha   90.00
_cell.angle_beta   90.00
_cell.angle_gamma   90.00
#
_symmetry.space_group_name_H-M   'P 1'
#
loop_
_entity.id
_entity.type
_entity.pdbx_description
1 polymer ?
#
loop_
_entity_poly.entity_id
_entity_poly.type
_entity_poly.pdbx_seq_one_letter_code
_entity_poly.pdbx_strand_id
1 'polypeptide(L)'
;KYYIMKWLSDYVREFGIDGYRVDTVKHTNEDVWKDFKKVCDQAFAEFKLNNPDKVLDKNTPFFTVGEVYGYGISGKQIYDFGDKKVNYFQNGFTSLINFDFKGDANKSYEEIFSNYDKILHQDLTGKTVMNYATSHDDGWPFDKERKRTYETATKLLLAPGISQIYYGDETGRKLII
;
A
#
# COMPACT_ATOMS: atom_id res chain seq x y z
N LYS A 1 -17.04 7.52 14.29
CA LYS A 1 -15.87 8.06 13.56
C LYS A 1 -14.76 8.42 14.55
N TYR A 2 -14.91 9.44 15.38
CA TYR A 2 -13.86 9.93 16.28
C TYR A 2 -13.40 8.91 17.32
N TYR A 3 -14.30 8.09 17.85
CA TYR A 3 -13.97 7.04 18.81
C TYR A 3 -12.97 6.02 18.22
N ILE A 4 -13.21 5.55 17.00
CA ILE A 4 -12.32 4.60 16.32
C ILE A 4 -10.96 5.25 16.01
N MET A 5 -10.96 6.50 15.56
CA MET A 5 -9.71 7.23 15.31
C MET A 5 -8.88 7.37 16.58
N LYS A 6 -9.52 7.74 17.68
CA LYS A 6 -8.86 7.83 19.00
C LYS A 6 -8.28 6.47 19.39
N TRP A 7 -9.08 5.43 19.32
CA TRP A 7 -8.66 4.08 19.71
C TRP A 7 -7.45 3.61 18.90
N LEU A 8 -7.49 3.74 17.59
CA LEU A 8 -6.38 3.34 16.74
C LEU A 8 -5.13 4.22 16.94
N SER A 9 -5.29 5.52 17.15
CA SER A 9 -4.16 6.39 17.47
C SER A 9 -3.58 6.13 18.86
N ASP A 10 -4.36 5.64 19.81
CA ASP A 10 -3.86 5.21 21.12
C ASP A 10 -2.94 3.98 21.00
N TYR A 11 -3.24 3.03 20.09
CA TYR A 11 -2.30 1.94 19.81
C TYR A 11 -0.96 2.44 19.24
N VAL A 12 -1.00 3.43 18.37
CA VAL A 12 0.23 4.06 17.85
C VAL A 12 1.01 4.71 18.99
N ARG A 13 0.34 5.45 19.86
CA ARG A 13 0.95 6.17 20.99
C ARG A 13 1.55 5.23 22.03
N GLU A 14 0.89 4.10 22.30
CA GLU A 14 1.28 3.18 23.35
C GLU A 14 2.32 2.17 22.88
N PHE A 15 2.13 1.59 21.69
CA PHE A 15 2.95 0.50 21.18
C PHE A 15 3.96 0.90 20.11
N GLY A 16 3.90 2.12 19.57
CA GLY A 16 4.79 2.58 18.54
C GLY A 16 4.59 1.88 17.20
N ILE A 17 3.33 1.60 16.86
CA ILE A 17 2.98 1.04 15.54
C ILE A 17 3.42 2.02 14.47
N ASP A 18 4.19 1.55 13.47
CA ASP A 18 4.81 2.37 12.43
C ASP A 18 3.84 2.76 11.29
N GLY A 19 2.73 2.05 11.16
CA GLY A 19 1.77 2.32 10.09
C GLY A 19 0.54 1.44 10.13
N TYR A 20 -0.40 1.75 9.23
CA TYR A 20 -1.63 0.98 9.03
C TYR A 20 -1.85 0.62 7.56
N ARG A 21 -2.25 -0.63 7.33
CA ARG A 21 -2.98 -1.03 6.11
C ARG A 21 -4.46 -0.80 6.38
N VAL A 22 -5.07 0.01 5.54
CA VAL A 22 -6.48 0.38 5.66
C VAL A 22 -7.29 -0.34 4.61
N ASP A 23 -8.26 -1.11 5.08
CA ASP A 23 -9.19 -1.87 4.28
C ASP A 23 -10.32 -0.99 3.72
N THR A 24 -10.86 -1.36 2.55
CA THR A 24 -12.09 -0.77 1.97
C THR A 24 -12.16 0.76 1.95
N VAL A 25 -11.03 1.43 1.66
CA VAL A 25 -10.86 2.89 1.75
C VAL A 25 -11.94 3.67 1.01
N LYS A 26 -12.33 3.22 -0.19
CA LYS A 26 -13.27 3.93 -1.05
C LYS A 26 -14.72 3.96 -0.55
N HIS A 27 -15.05 3.18 0.48
CA HIS A 27 -16.38 3.13 1.09
C HIS A 27 -16.55 4.14 2.23
N THR A 28 -15.53 4.94 2.51
CA THR A 28 -15.53 5.99 3.52
C THR A 28 -15.18 7.31 2.87
N ASN A 29 -15.77 8.42 3.34
CA ASN A 29 -15.44 9.76 2.87
C ASN A 29 -13.94 10.03 3.00
N GLU A 30 -13.35 10.58 1.96
CA GLU A 30 -11.91 10.86 1.86
C GLU A 30 -11.37 11.76 2.97
N ASP A 31 -12.14 12.74 3.43
CA ASP A 31 -11.77 13.63 4.55
C ASP A 31 -11.49 12.89 5.85
N VAL A 32 -12.16 11.75 6.04
CA VAL A 32 -11.96 10.91 7.23
C VAL A 32 -10.52 10.41 7.30
N TRP A 33 -9.96 10.05 6.16
CA TRP A 33 -8.60 9.53 6.08
C TRP A 33 -7.55 10.59 6.35
N LYS A 34 -7.79 11.82 5.89
CA LYS A 34 -6.93 12.97 6.19
C LYS A 34 -6.87 13.24 7.69
N ASP A 35 -8.03 13.27 8.36
CA ASP A 35 -8.12 13.42 9.81
C ASP A 35 -7.42 12.26 10.54
N PHE A 36 -7.66 11.03 10.09
CA PHE A 36 -7.06 9.84 10.68
C PHE A 36 -5.53 9.85 10.57
N LYS A 37 -4.99 10.18 9.40
CA LYS A 37 -3.53 10.30 9.22
C LYS A 37 -2.94 11.33 10.18
N LYS A 38 -3.59 12.49 10.31
CA LYS A 38 -3.13 13.56 11.21
C LYS A 38 -3.05 13.09 12.67
N VAL A 39 -4.06 12.41 13.19
CA VAL A 39 -4.04 11.94 14.58
C VAL A 39 -3.03 10.81 14.80
N CYS A 40 -2.81 9.95 13.79
CA CYS A 40 -1.76 8.92 13.85
C CYS A 40 -0.36 9.52 13.79
N ASP A 41 -0.12 10.54 12.94
CA ASP A 41 1.17 11.25 12.89
C ASP A 41 1.51 11.89 14.24
N GLN A 42 0.54 12.53 14.90
CA GLN A 42 0.73 13.09 16.23
C GLN A 42 1.07 12.01 17.26
N ALA A 43 0.29 10.92 17.27
CA ALA A 43 0.51 9.81 18.20
C ALA A 43 1.90 9.16 18.00
N PHE A 44 2.34 9.02 16.75
CA PHE A 44 3.64 8.46 16.43
C PHE A 44 4.80 9.38 16.83
N ALA A 45 4.64 10.70 16.64
CA ALA A 45 5.60 11.68 17.13
C ALA A 45 5.71 11.66 18.66
N GLU A 46 4.58 11.57 19.37
CA GLU A 46 4.54 11.43 20.84
C GLU A 46 5.24 10.14 21.31
N PHE A 47 4.98 9.01 20.64
CA PHE A 47 5.66 7.76 20.96
C PHE A 47 7.17 7.89 20.82
N LYS A 48 7.66 8.44 19.70
CA LYS A 48 9.09 8.61 19.44
C LYS A 48 9.77 9.53 20.47
N LEU A 49 9.08 10.58 20.86
CA LEU A 49 9.58 11.52 21.87
C LEU A 49 9.72 10.84 23.26
N ASN A 50 8.74 10.05 23.62
CA ASN A 50 8.66 9.40 24.94
C ASN A 50 9.50 8.10 25.01
N ASN A 51 9.89 7.54 23.87
CA ASN A 51 10.62 6.25 23.81
C ASN A 51 11.86 6.35 22.90
N PRO A 52 12.80 7.28 23.14
CA PRO A 52 13.92 7.52 22.23
C PRO A 52 14.82 6.29 22.03
N ASP A 53 14.88 5.40 23.03
CA ASP A 53 15.68 4.17 23.00
C ASP A 53 15.05 3.04 22.15
N LYS A 54 13.77 3.17 21.79
CA LYS A 54 13.05 2.20 20.96
C LYS A 54 12.97 2.64 19.49
N VAL A 55 13.44 3.82 19.16
CA VAL A 55 13.32 4.42 17.83
C VAL A 55 14.60 4.23 17.04
N LEU A 56 14.56 3.41 16.00
CA LEU A 56 15.69 3.16 15.11
C LEU A 56 15.96 4.36 14.19
N ASP A 57 14.91 4.96 13.63
CA ASP A 57 14.99 6.14 12.77
C ASP A 57 13.96 7.20 13.20
N LYS A 58 14.47 8.31 13.71
CA LYS A 58 13.64 9.45 14.17
C LYS A 58 12.89 10.14 13.04
N ASN A 59 13.40 10.04 11.81
CA ASN A 59 12.86 10.75 10.65
C ASN A 59 11.79 9.96 9.90
N THR A 60 11.66 8.65 10.14
CA THR A 60 10.65 7.82 9.51
C THR A 60 9.24 8.35 9.82
N PRO A 61 8.43 8.72 8.82
CA PRO A 61 7.06 9.16 9.03
C PRO A 61 6.15 7.96 9.33
N PHE A 62 4.99 8.22 9.94
CA PHE A 62 3.95 7.21 10.09
C PHE A 62 3.45 6.76 8.69
N PHE A 63 3.47 5.47 8.44
CA PHE A 63 3.14 4.92 7.13
C PHE A 63 1.65 4.55 7.01
N THR A 64 1.05 4.83 5.85
CA THR A 64 -0.32 4.42 5.55
C THR A 64 -0.40 3.84 4.15
N VAL A 65 -0.94 2.63 4.05
CA VAL A 65 -1.29 2.02 2.76
C VAL A 65 -2.79 1.75 2.70
N GLY A 66 -3.42 2.22 1.64
CA GLY A 66 -4.86 2.09 1.44
C GLY A 66 -5.23 1.03 0.41
N GLU A 67 -6.23 0.22 0.74
CA GLU A 67 -6.91 -0.59 -0.24
C GLU A 67 -8.04 0.22 -0.87
N VAL A 68 -7.74 0.79 -2.03
CA VAL A 68 -8.74 1.38 -2.92
C VAL A 68 -9.03 0.34 -4.00
N TYR A 69 -10.00 -0.54 -3.76
CA TYR A 69 -10.25 -1.67 -4.66
C TYR A 69 -10.41 -1.25 -6.12
N GLY A 70 -9.56 -1.83 -6.97
CA GLY A 70 -9.48 -1.49 -8.40
C GLY A 70 -8.56 -0.31 -8.73
N TYR A 71 -7.87 0.30 -7.75
CA TYR A 71 -6.83 1.27 -8.05
C TYR A 71 -5.63 0.56 -8.71
N GLY A 72 -5.11 1.14 -9.78
CA GLY A 72 -3.86 0.73 -10.40
C GLY A 72 -2.90 1.89 -10.55
N ILE A 73 -1.61 1.60 -10.65
CA ILE A 73 -0.57 2.61 -10.84
C ILE A 73 -0.81 3.48 -12.08
N SER A 74 -1.48 2.92 -13.09
CA SER A 74 -1.90 3.64 -14.30
C SER A 74 -2.83 4.83 -14.04
N GLY A 75 -3.58 4.79 -12.93
CA GLY A 75 -4.42 5.90 -12.46
C GLY A 75 -3.64 7.05 -11.85
N LYS A 76 -2.30 6.86 -11.63
CA LYS A 76 -1.42 7.86 -11.04
C LYS A 76 -1.96 8.33 -9.67
N GLN A 77 -2.16 9.64 -9.49
CA GLN A 77 -2.69 10.16 -8.22
C GLN A 77 -4.22 10.03 -8.08
N ILE A 78 -4.92 9.67 -9.14
CA ILE A 78 -6.38 9.79 -9.20
C ILE A 78 -7.05 8.42 -9.25
N TYR A 79 -8.04 8.22 -8.39
CA TYR A 79 -9.03 7.16 -8.55
C TYR A 79 -10.31 7.76 -9.13
N ASP A 80 -10.77 7.22 -10.25
CA ASP A 80 -11.95 7.68 -10.98
C ASP A 80 -13.14 6.77 -10.67
N PHE A 81 -14.16 7.33 -10.02
CA PHE A 81 -15.43 6.65 -9.73
C PHE A 81 -16.43 6.72 -10.90
N GLY A 82 -16.09 7.48 -11.96
CA GLY A 82 -16.98 7.81 -13.05
C GLY A 82 -17.73 9.13 -12.81
N ASP A 83 -18.37 9.27 -11.66
CA ASP A 83 -19.09 10.49 -11.26
C ASP A 83 -18.23 11.46 -10.47
N LYS A 84 -17.16 10.99 -9.82
CA LYS A 84 -16.18 11.83 -9.11
C LYS A 84 -14.76 11.28 -9.25
N LYS A 85 -13.77 12.15 -9.03
CA LYS A 85 -12.35 11.83 -9.03
C LYS A 85 -11.76 12.15 -7.67
N VAL A 86 -11.00 11.21 -7.09
CA VAL A 86 -10.44 11.34 -5.76
C VAL A 86 -8.93 11.11 -5.77
N ASN A 87 -8.18 12.01 -5.13
CA ASN A 87 -6.76 11.82 -4.84
C ASN A 87 -6.59 11.34 -3.39
N TYR A 88 -6.48 10.04 -3.19
CA TYR A 88 -6.30 9.46 -1.86
C TYR A 88 -4.93 9.76 -1.25
N PHE A 89 -3.91 10.02 -2.08
CA PHE A 89 -2.60 10.43 -1.58
C PHE A 89 -2.63 11.81 -0.90
N GLN A 90 -3.47 12.73 -1.38
CA GLN A 90 -3.72 14.01 -0.70
C GLN A 90 -4.58 13.87 0.54
N ASN A 91 -5.31 12.78 0.64
CA ASN A 91 -6.18 12.43 1.76
C ASN A 91 -5.52 11.47 2.76
N GLY A 92 -4.20 11.51 2.89
CA GLY A 92 -3.48 10.90 4.01
C GLY A 92 -2.83 9.56 3.70
N PHE A 93 -2.89 9.04 2.47
CA PHE A 93 -2.20 7.81 2.13
C PHE A 93 -0.79 8.07 1.58
N THR A 94 0.17 7.32 2.09
CA THR A 94 1.55 7.30 1.58
C THR A 94 1.64 6.37 0.39
N SER A 95 0.88 5.27 0.43
CA SER A 95 0.84 4.22 -0.59
C SER A 95 -0.60 3.75 -0.83
N LEU A 96 -0.87 3.25 -2.03
CA LEU A 96 -2.08 2.50 -2.37
C LEU A 96 -1.72 1.12 -2.91
N ILE A 97 -2.59 0.13 -2.65
CA ILE A 97 -2.44 -1.21 -3.23
C ILE A 97 -2.64 -1.11 -4.74
N ASN A 98 -1.69 -1.65 -5.50
CA ASN A 98 -1.66 -1.61 -6.96
C ASN A 98 -2.30 -2.86 -7.57
N PHE A 99 -3.55 -2.76 -7.97
CA PHE A 99 -4.29 -3.86 -8.60
C PHE A 99 -3.87 -4.12 -10.05
N ASP A 100 -3.15 -3.19 -10.70
CA ASP A 100 -2.63 -3.41 -12.05
C ASP A 100 -1.50 -4.45 -12.07
N PHE A 101 -0.72 -4.58 -10.97
CA PHE A 101 0.53 -5.35 -10.96
C PHE A 101 0.35 -6.80 -11.42
N LYS A 102 -0.68 -7.50 -10.96
CA LYS A 102 -0.95 -8.89 -11.33
C LYS A 102 -1.24 -9.09 -12.82
N GLY A 103 -1.82 -8.09 -13.46
CA GLY A 103 -2.02 -8.05 -14.92
C GLY A 103 -0.73 -7.67 -15.64
N ASP A 104 -0.08 -6.63 -15.15
CA ASP A 104 1.18 -6.10 -15.69
C ASP A 104 2.32 -7.12 -15.58
N ALA A 105 2.29 -8.02 -14.61
CA ALA A 105 3.26 -9.09 -14.46
C ALA A 105 3.35 -10.02 -15.69
N ASN A 106 2.37 -9.99 -16.60
CA ASN A 106 2.44 -10.69 -17.89
C ASN A 106 3.30 -9.96 -18.94
N LYS A 107 3.63 -8.69 -18.72
CA LYS A 107 4.49 -7.90 -19.60
C LYS A 107 5.97 -8.26 -19.40
N SER A 108 6.83 -7.75 -20.27
CA SER A 108 8.28 -7.91 -20.11
C SER A 108 8.79 -7.15 -18.87
N TYR A 109 9.96 -7.51 -18.37
CA TYR A 109 10.61 -6.81 -17.25
C TYR A 109 10.83 -5.34 -17.56
N GLU A 110 11.32 -5.03 -18.76
CA GLU A 110 11.58 -3.66 -19.18
C GLU A 110 10.31 -2.82 -19.19
N GLU A 111 9.22 -3.35 -19.73
CA GLU A 111 7.94 -2.63 -19.79
C GLU A 111 7.39 -2.32 -18.38
N ILE A 112 7.49 -3.28 -17.45
CA ILE A 112 7.03 -3.07 -16.08
C ILE A 112 7.92 -2.04 -15.38
N PHE A 113 9.22 -2.28 -15.39
CA PHE A 113 10.15 -1.51 -14.56
C PHE A 113 10.29 -0.08 -15.05
N SER A 114 10.45 0.14 -16.36
CA SER A 114 10.57 1.50 -16.89
C SER A 114 9.27 2.29 -16.79
N ASN A 115 8.10 1.65 -16.97
CA ASN A 115 6.83 2.33 -16.79
C ASN A 115 6.56 2.70 -15.32
N TYR A 116 6.82 1.78 -14.39
CA TYR A 116 6.61 2.03 -12.96
C TYR A 116 7.58 3.07 -12.42
N ASP A 117 8.86 2.98 -12.81
CA ASP A 117 9.86 3.99 -12.46
C ASP A 117 9.44 5.38 -12.92
N LYS A 118 9.03 5.51 -14.18
CA LYS A 118 8.56 6.77 -14.74
C LYS A 118 7.37 7.35 -13.95
N ILE A 119 6.35 6.54 -13.68
CA ILE A 119 5.16 7.01 -12.96
C ILE A 119 5.51 7.42 -11.54
N LEU A 120 6.30 6.60 -10.83
CA LEU A 120 6.69 6.89 -9.44
C LEU A 120 7.52 8.16 -9.31
N HIS A 121 8.44 8.41 -10.24
CA HIS A 121 9.30 9.60 -10.21
C HIS A 121 8.64 10.87 -10.75
N GLN A 122 7.71 10.76 -11.69
CA GLN A 122 7.10 11.92 -12.33
C GLN A 122 5.71 12.25 -11.75
N ASP A 123 4.84 11.25 -11.67
CA ASP A 123 3.43 11.47 -11.32
C ASP A 123 3.15 11.24 -9.82
N LEU A 124 3.94 10.37 -9.16
CA LEU A 124 3.77 9.98 -7.76
C LEU A 124 4.95 10.41 -6.86
N THR A 125 5.64 11.49 -7.22
CA THR A 125 6.81 11.97 -6.45
C THR A 125 6.51 12.06 -4.95
N GLY A 126 7.31 11.39 -4.13
CA GLY A 126 7.15 11.29 -2.67
C GLY A 126 6.00 10.37 -2.21
N LYS A 127 5.39 9.65 -3.15
CA LYS A 127 4.37 8.63 -2.90
C LYS A 127 4.84 7.30 -3.51
N THR A 128 4.14 6.22 -3.16
CA THR A 128 4.47 4.90 -3.69
C THR A 128 3.23 4.05 -3.89
N VAL A 129 3.39 2.89 -4.49
CA VAL A 129 2.35 1.86 -4.59
C VAL A 129 2.83 0.57 -3.96
N MET A 130 1.91 -0.25 -3.47
CA MET A 130 2.18 -1.58 -2.96
C MET A 130 1.79 -2.61 -4.02
N ASN A 131 2.79 -3.21 -4.66
CA ASN A 131 2.61 -4.26 -5.66
C ASN A 131 2.34 -5.60 -4.99
N TYR A 132 1.48 -6.41 -5.60
CA TYR A 132 1.24 -7.79 -5.18
C TYR A 132 0.95 -8.70 -6.38
N ALA A 133 1.33 -9.96 -6.27
CA ALA A 133 1.03 -10.99 -7.27
C ALA A 133 -0.12 -11.90 -6.83
N THR A 134 -0.33 -12.00 -5.53
CA THR A 134 -1.34 -12.83 -4.87
C THR A 134 -1.84 -12.13 -3.61
N SER A 135 -3.11 -12.28 -3.27
CA SER A 135 -3.71 -11.80 -2.03
C SER A 135 -4.80 -12.75 -1.52
N HIS A 136 -5.32 -12.48 -0.32
CA HIS A 136 -6.42 -13.26 0.27
C HIS A 136 -7.77 -13.04 -0.45
N ASP A 137 -7.92 -11.93 -1.18
CA ASP A 137 -9.15 -11.54 -1.88
C ASP A 137 -9.05 -11.74 -3.40
N ASP A 138 -8.00 -12.43 -3.87
CA ASP A 138 -7.71 -12.48 -5.30
C ASP A 138 -8.03 -13.83 -5.92
N GLY A 139 -9.15 -13.94 -6.60
CA GLY A 139 -9.52 -15.12 -7.40
C GLY A 139 -8.69 -15.30 -8.68
N TRP A 140 -7.90 -14.30 -9.11
CA TRP A 140 -7.14 -14.28 -10.36
C TRP A 140 -5.70 -13.80 -10.16
N PRO A 141 -4.89 -14.50 -9.34
CA PRO A 141 -3.50 -14.15 -9.15
C PRO A 141 -2.69 -14.37 -10.42
N PHE A 142 -1.54 -13.71 -10.52
CA PHE A 142 -0.65 -13.84 -11.68
C PHE A 142 -0.21 -15.28 -11.96
N ASP A 143 0.11 -16.04 -10.92
CA ASP A 143 0.57 -17.44 -11.03
C ASP A 143 -0.26 -18.39 -10.14
N LYS A 144 -1.53 -18.55 -10.49
CA LYS A 144 -2.47 -19.41 -9.74
C LYS A 144 -1.97 -20.84 -9.59
N GLU A 145 -1.35 -21.40 -10.64
CA GLU A 145 -0.88 -22.78 -10.69
C GLU A 145 0.52 -22.97 -10.10
N ARG A 146 1.17 -21.91 -9.65
CA ARG A 146 2.53 -21.95 -9.11
C ARG A 146 3.58 -22.52 -10.05
N LYS A 147 3.43 -22.27 -11.35
CA LYS A 147 4.34 -22.72 -12.40
C LYS A 147 5.41 -21.68 -12.76
N ARG A 148 5.25 -20.44 -12.30
CA ARG A 148 6.08 -19.27 -12.63
C ARG A 148 6.63 -18.60 -11.38
N THR A 149 6.88 -19.33 -10.30
CA THR A 149 7.25 -18.78 -9.00
C THR A 149 8.49 -17.90 -9.02
N TYR A 150 9.54 -18.29 -9.74
CA TYR A 150 10.74 -17.46 -9.91
C TYR A 150 10.47 -16.19 -10.70
N GLU A 151 9.71 -16.25 -11.76
CA GLU A 151 9.32 -15.08 -12.54
C GLU A 151 8.46 -14.14 -11.69
N THR A 152 7.49 -14.68 -10.98
CA THR A 152 6.63 -13.93 -10.05
C THR A 152 7.47 -13.22 -9.00
N ALA A 153 8.37 -13.94 -8.34
CA ALA A 153 9.25 -13.38 -7.32
C ALA A 153 10.16 -12.29 -7.89
N THR A 154 10.79 -12.54 -9.03
CA THR A 154 11.71 -11.57 -9.66
C THR A 154 10.95 -10.28 -10.03
N LYS A 155 9.79 -10.39 -10.67
CA LYS A 155 8.99 -9.22 -11.06
C LYS A 155 8.48 -8.46 -9.85
N LEU A 156 7.98 -9.17 -8.82
CA LEU A 156 7.42 -8.52 -7.64
C LEU A 156 8.49 -7.83 -6.79
N LEU A 157 9.62 -8.52 -6.54
CA LEU A 157 10.65 -8.00 -5.63
C LEU A 157 11.53 -6.92 -6.24
N LEU A 158 11.67 -6.90 -7.58
CA LEU A 158 12.52 -5.94 -8.29
C LEU A 158 11.73 -4.79 -8.93
N ALA A 159 10.41 -4.89 -9.06
CA ALA A 159 9.61 -3.79 -9.58
C ALA A 159 9.67 -2.58 -8.65
N PRO A 160 9.75 -1.36 -9.21
CA PRO A 160 9.65 -0.14 -8.42
C PRO A 160 8.34 -0.09 -7.62
N GLY A 161 8.43 0.31 -6.35
CA GLY A 161 7.32 0.33 -5.40
C GLY A 161 7.61 -0.54 -4.17
N ILE A 162 6.58 -0.83 -3.39
CA ILE A 162 6.65 -1.72 -2.22
C ILE A 162 6.11 -3.09 -2.61
N SER A 163 6.77 -4.15 -2.18
CA SER A 163 6.34 -5.53 -2.45
C SER A 163 5.50 -6.07 -1.29
N GLN A 164 4.30 -6.56 -1.60
CA GLN A 164 3.50 -7.38 -0.69
C GLN A 164 3.64 -8.85 -1.07
N ILE A 165 4.18 -9.66 -0.17
CA ILE A 165 4.28 -11.11 -0.33
C ILE A 165 3.13 -11.74 0.45
N TYR A 166 2.27 -12.47 -0.25
CA TYR A 166 1.22 -13.23 0.42
C TYR A 166 1.82 -14.52 0.99
N TYR A 167 1.41 -14.89 2.20
CA TYR A 167 1.98 -16.06 2.89
C TYR A 167 1.86 -17.33 2.05
N GLY A 168 2.98 -18.01 1.91
CA GLY A 168 3.11 -19.21 1.08
C GLY A 168 3.55 -18.94 -0.37
N ASP A 169 3.64 -17.68 -0.81
CA ASP A 169 4.20 -17.33 -2.13
C ASP A 169 5.67 -17.74 -2.20
N GLU A 170 6.41 -17.55 -1.11
CA GLU A 170 7.83 -17.89 -0.95
C GLU A 170 8.11 -19.39 -1.05
N THR A 171 7.12 -20.21 -0.80
CA THR A 171 7.22 -21.69 -0.87
C THR A 171 6.48 -22.29 -2.08
N GLY A 172 5.85 -21.44 -2.90
CA GLY A 172 5.04 -21.88 -4.03
C GLY A 172 3.78 -22.65 -3.60
N ARG A 173 3.25 -22.35 -2.41
CA ARG A 173 2.04 -22.98 -1.88
C ARG A 173 0.87 -22.78 -2.83
N LYS A 174 0.19 -23.87 -3.18
CA LYS A 174 -1.03 -23.78 -4.00
C LYS A 174 -2.11 -23.03 -3.27
N LEU A 175 -2.76 -22.12 -3.99
CA LEU A 175 -3.89 -21.39 -3.46
C LEU A 175 -5.12 -22.29 -3.41
N ILE A 176 -5.79 -22.27 -2.27
CA ILE A 176 -7.12 -22.84 -2.10
C ILE A 176 -8.07 -21.66 -2.25
N ILE A 177 -8.69 -21.56 -3.42
CA ILE A 177 -9.65 -20.52 -3.76
C ILE A 177 -10.99 -21.18 -3.99
#